data_0c00fdc11a9291e6798bbf8a86246d62
#
_entry.id   0c00fdc11a9291e6798bbf8a86246d62
#
_cell.length_a   1.000
_cell.length_b   1.000
_cell.length_c   1.000
_cell.angle_alpha   90.00
_cell.angle_beta   90.00
_cell.angle_gamma   90.00
#
_symmetry.space_group_name_H-M   'P 1'
#
loop_
_entity.id
_entity.type
_entity.pdbx_description
1 polymer ?
#
loop_
_entity_poly.entity_id
_entity_poly.type
_entity_poly.pdbx_seq_one_letter_code
_entity_poly.pdbx_strand_id
1 'polypeptide(L)'
;MRTHFTFFTIAATALLSVVAAAQNLPWNNPGGVQGLTAPQAGSTAPAPKRDLSGIWDAGGAGIGARGMPAAPLTPWGNALGKTHHSGDGARMVPAPDINDPLSTMGDPSGFPRNLLFELRPFQVVHTPNQVLMLYMFEKRWRVIWTDGRQLPKDPDPRWYGYSVGRWEDDYTFVVNSVGTDERTWLDNAGNPHSNDLKVEERYRRVGQDLM
;
A
#
# COMPACT_ATOMS: atom_id res chain seq x y z
N MET A 1 21.86 -13.80 60.91
CA MET A 1 21.16 -14.40 59.74
C MET A 1 20.05 -13.52 59.17
N ARG A 2 20.20 -12.19 59.13
CA ARG A 2 19.16 -11.26 58.66
C ARG A 2 19.61 -10.30 57.54
N THR A 3 20.86 -10.37 57.10
CA THR A 3 21.46 -9.43 56.16
C THR A 3 21.51 -9.92 54.71
N HIS A 4 21.26 -11.19 54.42
CA HIS A 4 21.36 -11.70 53.05
C HIS A 4 20.05 -11.64 52.25
N PHE A 5 18.89 -11.45 52.92
CA PHE A 5 17.59 -11.39 52.22
C PHE A 5 17.31 -10.05 51.57
N THR A 6 17.92 -8.97 52.08
CA THR A 6 17.68 -7.60 51.58
C THR A 6 18.41 -7.33 50.26
N PHE A 7 19.56 -7.96 50.04
CA PHE A 7 20.33 -7.78 48.82
C PHE A 7 19.73 -8.49 47.59
N PHE A 8 19.06 -9.63 47.81
CA PHE A 8 18.41 -10.38 46.71
C PHE A 8 17.16 -9.68 46.17
N THR A 9 16.43 -9.00 47.04
CA THR A 9 15.22 -8.27 46.65
C THR A 9 15.54 -7.02 45.82
N ILE A 10 16.65 -6.33 46.13
CA ILE A 10 17.10 -5.12 45.39
C ILE A 10 17.65 -5.53 44.01
N ALA A 11 18.36 -6.64 43.90
CA ALA A 11 18.86 -7.15 42.63
C ALA A 11 17.74 -7.62 41.70
N ALA A 12 16.68 -8.24 42.24
CA ALA A 12 15.52 -8.67 41.44
C ALA A 12 14.69 -7.49 40.93
N THR A 13 14.51 -6.42 41.73
CA THR A 13 13.81 -5.20 41.29
C THR A 13 14.61 -4.41 40.27
N ALA A 14 15.94 -4.38 40.37
CA ALA A 14 16.78 -3.72 39.38
C ALA A 14 16.77 -4.46 38.03
N LEU A 15 16.74 -5.79 38.03
CA LEU A 15 16.64 -6.62 36.83
C LEU A 15 15.27 -6.46 36.14
N LEU A 16 14.17 -6.38 36.91
CA LEU A 16 12.83 -6.15 36.39
C LEU A 16 12.70 -4.74 35.77
N SER A 17 13.33 -3.72 36.34
CA SER A 17 13.32 -2.38 35.78
C SER A 17 14.14 -2.24 34.49
N VAL A 18 15.21 -3.02 34.32
CA VAL A 18 15.99 -3.07 33.07
C VAL A 18 15.21 -3.76 31.96
N VAL A 19 14.47 -4.85 32.28
CA VAL A 19 13.61 -5.53 31.30
C VAL A 19 12.43 -4.65 30.90
N ALA A 20 11.84 -3.89 31.83
CA ALA A 20 10.77 -2.95 31.52
C ALA A 20 11.25 -1.77 30.65
N ALA A 21 12.48 -1.29 30.88
CA ALA A 21 13.09 -0.24 30.03
C ALA A 21 13.42 -0.74 28.61
N ALA A 22 13.80 -2.02 28.47
CA ALA A 22 14.04 -2.62 27.15
C ALA A 22 12.78 -2.82 26.31
N GLN A 23 11.61 -2.89 26.94
CA GLN A 23 10.32 -2.98 26.24
C GLN A 23 9.80 -1.63 25.70
N ASN A 24 10.38 -0.53 26.15
CA ASN A 24 10.06 0.83 25.69
C ASN A 24 11.00 1.33 24.58
N LEU A 25 11.64 0.41 23.86
CA LEU A 25 12.41 0.81 22.68
C LEU A 25 11.49 1.43 21.60
N PRO A 26 11.96 2.43 20.85
CA PRO A 26 11.12 3.19 19.91
C PRO A 26 10.31 2.34 18.94
N TRP A 27 10.81 1.19 18.51
CA TRP A 27 10.08 0.29 17.59
C TRP A 27 8.94 -0.52 18.24
N ASN A 28 8.91 -0.60 19.58
CA ASN A 28 7.86 -1.29 20.33
C ASN A 28 6.88 -0.31 20.98
N ASN A 29 7.12 0.99 20.83
CA ASN A 29 6.26 2.01 21.41
C ASN A 29 5.15 2.39 20.41
N PRO A 30 3.88 1.99 20.67
CA PRO A 30 2.76 2.40 19.82
C PRO A 30 2.63 3.93 19.73
N GLY A 31 3.13 4.68 20.71
CA GLY A 31 3.17 6.14 20.69
C GLY A 31 4.27 6.72 19.81
N GLY A 32 5.27 5.92 19.39
CA GLY A 32 6.30 6.37 18.46
C GLY A 32 5.76 6.63 17.04
N VAL A 33 4.57 6.09 16.74
CA VAL A 33 3.87 6.36 15.48
C VAL A 33 3.10 7.69 15.53
N GLN A 34 2.86 8.26 16.72
CA GLN A 34 2.15 9.53 16.86
C GLN A 34 2.93 10.72 16.29
N GLY A 35 4.24 10.61 16.14
CA GLY A 35 5.06 11.61 15.45
C GLY A 35 4.90 11.63 13.93
N LEU A 36 4.30 10.60 13.34
CA LEU A 36 4.04 10.50 11.90
C LEU A 36 2.66 11.06 11.52
N THR A 37 1.81 11.39 12.49
CA THR A 37 0.43 11.84 12.24
C THR A 37 0.27 13.36 12.19
N ALA A 38 1.25 14.12 12.60
CA ALA A 38 1.28 15.54 12.32
C ALA A 38 1.80 15.71 10.89
N PRO A 39 1.07 16.40 9.98
CA PRO A 39 1.67 16.87 8.74
C PRO A 39 2.88 17.71 9.13
N GLN A 40 4.06 17.17 9.04
CA GLN A 40 5.25 18.01 9.06
C GLN A 40 5.08 18.98 7.92
N ALA A 41 5.20 20.27 8.20
CA ALA A 41 5.29 21.26 7.14
C ALA A 41 6.37 20.72 6.17
N GLY A 42 5.95 20.28 4.98
CA GLY A 42 6.84 19.65 4.02
C GLY A 42 8.00 20.60 3.74
N SER A 43 9.12 20.05 3.42
CA SER A 43 10.29 20.84 3.01
C SER A 43 9.89 21.76 1.87
N THR A 44 10.26 23.02 1.94
CA THR A 44 10.13 24.00 0.83
C THR A 44 11.17 23.78 -0.27
N ALA A 45 12.05 22.77 -0.11
CA ALA A 45 13.06 22.45 -1.11
C ALA A 45 12.40 21.94 -2.40
N PRO A 46 12.98 22.26 -3.56
CA PRO A 46 12.46 21.81 -4.84
C PRO A 46 12.51 20.28 -4.95
N ALA A 47 11.61 19.72 -5.74
CA ALA A 47 11.62 18.30 -6.05
C ALA A 47 12.93 17.90 -6.74
N PRO A 48 13.53 16.76 -6.38
CA PRO A 48 14.64 16.21 -7.16
C PRO A 48 14.13 15.72 -8.51
N LYS A 49 14.98 15.85 -9.54
CA LYS A 49 14.65 15.43 -10.90
C LYS A 49 14.72 13.91 -11.03
N ARG A 50 13.71 13.33 -11.69
CA ARG A 50 13.63 11.89 -12.01
C ARG A 50 13.90 10.99 -10.82
N ASP A 51 13.38 11.39 -9.67
CA ASP A 51 13.54 10.66 -8.42
C ASP A 51 12.26 10.69 -7.59
N LEU A 52 11.69 9.52 -7.38
CA LEU A 52 10.55 9.28 -6.48
C LEU A 52 10.98 8.58 -5.20
N SER A 53 12.29 8.39 -4.97
CA SER A 53 12.79 7.69 -3.78
C SER A 53 12.28 8.36 -2.51
N GLY A 54 11.87 7.53 -1.56
CA GLY A 54 11.37 8.00 -0.28
C GLY A 54 10.28 7.11 0.28
N ILE A 55 9.77 7.51 1.44
CA ILE A 55 8.59 6.91 2.06
C ILE A 55 7.46 7.90 1.89
N TRP A 56 6.36 7.42 1.31
CA TRP A 56 5.19 8.22 0.97
C TRP A 56 3.99 7.75 1.75
N ASP A 57 3.22 8.70 2.28
CA ASP A 57 2.00 8.45 3.01
C ASP A 57 0.88 9.36 2.49
N ALA A 58 -0.25 8.77 2.17
CA ALA A 58 -1.44 9.51 1.73
C ALA A 58 -2.19 10.23 2.87
N GLY A 59 -1.61 10.27 4.07
CA GLY A 59 -2.22 10.93 5.23
C GLY A 59 -3.51 10.28 5.72
N GLY A 60 -3.66 8.97 5.50
CA GLY A 60 -4.88 8.23 5.87
C GLY A 60 -6.09 8.46 4.96
N ALA A 61 -5.96 9.35 3.96
CA ALA A 61 -7.06 9.63 3.03
C ALA A 61 -7.20 8.56 1.94
N GLY A 62 -6.16 7.76 1.70
CA GLY A 62 -6.07 6.88 0.52
C GLY A 62 -6.23 7.67 -0.79
N ILE A 63 -5.65 7.19 -1.86
CA ILE A 63 -6.01 7.69 -3.21
C ILE A 63 -7.41 7.21 -3.57
N GLY A 64 -8.06 6.59 -2.61
CA GLY A 64 -9.26 5.83 -2.79
C GLY A 64 -10.45 6.66 -3.23
N ALA A 65 -11.28 5.98 -3.91
CA ALA A 65 -12.54 6.36 -4.49
C ALA A 65 -13.60 6.93 -3.52
N ARG A 66 -13.26 7.30 -2.29
CA ARG A 66 -14.20 8.00 -1.41
C ARG A 66 -14.56 9.33 -2.05
N GLY A 67 -15.75 9.37 -2.63
CA GLY A 67 -16.29 10.56 -3.29
C GLY A 67 -16.04 10.66 -4.80
N MET A 68 -15.34 9.71 -5.40
CA MET A 68 -15.30 9.63 -6.88
C MET A 68 -16.59 8.96 -7.38
N PRO A 69 -17.22 9.50 -8.44
CA PRO A 69 -18.34 8.83 -9.07
C PRO A 69 -17.91 7.43 -9.52
N ALA A 70 -18.72 6.42 -9.24
CA ALA A 70 -18.48 5.08 -9.76
C ALA A 70 -18.46 5.15 -11.29
N ALA A 71 -17.42 4.63 -11.92
CA ALA A 71 -17.37 4.50 -13.37
C ALA A 71 -18.53 3.60 -13.83
N PRO A 72 -19.16 3.91 -14.98
CA PRO A 72 -20.21 3.06 -15.51
C PRO A 72 -19.64 1.68 -15.82
N LEU A 73 -20.26 0.67 -15.23
CA LEU A 73 -19.89 -0.72 -15.48
C LEU A 73 -20.54 -1.21 -16.78
N THR A 74 -19.82 -2.08 -17.50
CA THR A 74 -20.41 -2.84 -18.59
C THR A 74 -21.54 -3.76 -18.09
N PRO A 75 -22.44 -4.29 -18.96
CA PRO A 75 -23.41 -5.29 -18.55
C PRO A 75 -22.80 -6.50 -17.86
N TRP A 76 -21.64 -6.98 -18.33
CA TRP A 76 -20.85 -8.04 -17.68
C TRP A 76 -20.37 -7.61 -16.28
N GLY A 77 -19.75 -6.45 -16.18
CA GLY A 77 -19.28 -5.94 -14.90
C GLY A 77 -20.39 -5.73 -13.90
N ASN A 78 -21.57 -5.26 -14.35
CA ASN A 78 -22.75 -5.14 -13.50
C ASN A 78 -23.27 -6.51 -13.02
N ALA A 79 -23.30 -7.51 -13.91
CA ALA A 79 -23.76 -8.86 -13.55
C ALA A 79 -22.82 -9.49 -12.53
N LEU A 80 -21.51 -9.47 -12.79
CA LEU A 80 -20.50 -10.02 -11.88
C LEU A 80 -20.46 -9.25 -10.55
N GLY A 81 -20.47 -7.92 -10.59
CA GLY A 81 -20.45 -7.10 -9.38
C GLY A 81 -21.65 -7.34 -8.43
N LYS A 82 -22.79 -7.84 -8.93
CA LYS A 82 -23.92 -8.24 -8.09
C LYS A 82 -23.63 -9.48 -7.26
N THR A 83 -22.68 -10.29 -7.64
CA THR A 83 -22.25 -11.49 -6.89
C THR A 83 -21.16 -11.17 -5.85
N HIS A 84 -20.60 -9.96 -5.89
CA HIS A 84 -19.59 -9.53 -4.95
C HIS A 84 -20.25 -8.92 -3.71
N HIS A 85 -20.04 -9.55 -2.58
CA HIS A 85 -20.50 -9.12 -1.27
C HIS A 85 -19.33 -8.47 -0.54
N SER A 86 -19.26 -7.16 -0.59
CA SER A 86 -18.12 -6.38 -0.04
C SER A 86 -18.36 -5.98 1.41
N GLY A 87 -17.28 -5.63 2.11
CA GLY A 87 -17.31 -5.01 3.43
C GLY A 87 -17.43 -3.48 3.37
N ASP A 88 -17.54 -2.87 2.16
CA ASP A 88 -17.58 -1.42 1.96
C ASP A 88 -18.41 -1.05 0.72
N GLY A 89 -18.77 0.23 0.62
CA GLY A 89 -19.45 0.80 -0.55
C GLY A 89 -20.92 0.39 -0.67
N ALA A 90 -21.45 0.55 -1.89
CA ALA A 90 -22.88 0.38 -2.17
C ALA A 90 -23.37 -1.07 -2.08
N ARG A 91 -22.46 -2.04 -2.08
CA ARG A 91 -22.76 -3.48 -1.97
C ARG A 91 -22.37 -4.07 -0.63
N MET A 92 -22.19 -3.22 0.37
CA MET A 92 -21.80 -3.64 1.71
C MET A 92 -22.81 -4.60 2.31
N VAL A 93 -22.31 -5.70 2.86
CA VAL A 93 -23.07 -6.71 3.59
C VAL A 93 -22.51 -6.90 5.00
N PRO A 94 -23.25 -7.54 5.92
CA PRO A 94 -22.70 -7.93 7.22
C PRO A 94 -21.47 -8.83 7.07
N ALA A 95 -20.56 -8.76 8.03
CA ALA A 95 -19.27 -9.47 7.98
C ALA A 95 -19.37 -10.98 7.68
N PRO A 96 -20.36 -11.76 8.18
CA PRO A 96 -20.49 -13.17 7.85
C PRO A 96 -20.82 -13.45 6.38
N ASP A 97 -21.38 -12.46 5.68
CA ASP A 97 -21.87 -12.62 4.30
C ASP A 97 -20.84 -12.10 3.26
N ILE A 98 -19.73 -11.53 3.72
CA ILE A 98 -18.65 -11.03 2.85
C ILE A 98 -18.01 -12.21 2.12
N ASN A 99 -17.85 -12.08 0.79
CA ASN A 99 -17.17 -13.07 -0.05
C ASN A 99 -15.91 -12.52 -0.74
N ASP A 100 -15.37 -11.42 -0.23
CA ASP A 100 -14.12 -10.83 -0.72
C ASP A 100 -12.96 -11.83 -0.57
N PRO A 101 -12.28 -12.22 -1.67
CA PRO A 101 -11.15 -13.16 -1.61
C PRO A 101 -10.01 -12.70 -0.70
N LEU A 102 -9.76 -11.39 -0.61
CA LEU A 102 -8.78 -10.84 0.31
C LEU A 102 -9.07 -11.23 1.77
N SER A 103 -10.34 -11.14 2.20
CA SER A 103 -10.73 -11.41 3.58
C SER A 103 -11.08 -12.87 3.86
N THR A 104 -11.60 -13.60 2.84
CA THR A 104 -12.08 -14.97 3.03
C THR A 104 -11.04 -16.04 2.71
N MET A 105 -10.14 -15.76 1.78
CA MET A 105 -9.10 -16.71 1.32
C MET A 105 -7.69 -16.28 1.66
N GLY A 106 -7.47 -15.00 2.06
CA GLY A 106 -6.15 -14.43 2.26
C GLY A 106 -5.42 -14.15 0.94
N ASP A 107 -6.17 -14.05 -0.15
CA ASP A 107 -5.62 -13.65 -1.45
C ASP A 107 -5.06 -12.22 -1.38
N PRO A 108 -4.04 -11.89 -2.18
CA PRO A 108 -3.58 -10.51 -2.29
C PRO A 108 -4.70 -9.56 -2.74
N SER A 109 -4.67 -8.32 -2.27
CA SER A 109 -5.62 -7.28 -2.71
C SER A 109 -5.60 -7.08 -4.23
N GLY A 110 -4.48 -7.34 -4.85
CA GLY A 110 -4.26 -7.15 -6.27
C GLY A 110 -4.04 -5.68 -6.64
N PHE A 111 -3.94 -5.44 -7.94
CA PHE A 111 -3.73 -4.11 -8.51
C PHE A 111 -4.87 -3.78 -9.49
N PRO A 112 -5.45 -2.57 -9.43
CA PRO A 112 -5.00 -1.37 -8.71
C PRO A 112 -5.57 -1.21 -7.28
N ARG A 113 -6.31 -2.17 -6.74
CA ARG A 113 -6.98 -2.09 -5.45
C ARG A 113 -6.03 -1.67 -4.32
N ASN A 114 -4.79 -2.19 -4.31
CA ASN A 114 -3.78 -1.85 -3.31
C ASN A 114 -3.42 -0.35 -3.28
N LEU A 115 -3.70 0.41 -4.35
CA LEU A 115 -3.53 1.86 -4.39
C LEU A 115 -4.83 2.60 -4.06
N LEU A 116 -5.96 2.03 -4.46
CA LEU A 116 -7.27 2.68 -4.33
C LEU A 116 -7.84 2.52 -2.92
N PHE A 117 -7.43 1.47 -2.21
CA PHE A 117 -7.94 1.16 -0.89
C PHE A 117 -6.80 0.99 0.11
N GLU A 118 -6.96 1.62 1.28
CA GLU A 118 -5.99 1.53 2.38
C GLU A 118 -4.53 1.74 1.95
N LEU A 119 -4.30 2.74 1.10
CA LEU A 119 -2.94 3.15 0.79
C LEU A 119 -2.25 3.58 2.10
N ARG A 120 -1.55 2.64 2.69
CA ARG A 120 -0.67 2.83 3.83
C ARG A 120 0.65 3.39 3.32
N PRO A 121 1.53 3.84 4.18
CA PRO A 121 2.87 4.23 3.76
C PRO A 121 3.48 3.18 2.84
N PHE A 122 4.11 3.65 1.78
CA PHE A 122 4.90 2.80 0.88
C PHE A 122 6.24 3.45 0.59
N GLN A 123 7.24 2.62 0.37
CA GLN A 123 8.57 3.07 0.01
C GLN A 123 8.80 2.91 -1.49
N VAL A 124 9.35 3.93 -2.11
CA VAL A 124 9.85 3.87 -3.49
C VAL A 124 11.36 3.75 -3.48
N VAL A 125 11.89 2.79 -4.22
CA VAL A 125 13.32 2.56 -4.39
C VAL A 125 13.65 2.49 -5.87
N HIS A 126 14.58 3.32 -6.32
CA HIS A 126 15.11 3.27 -7.68
C HIS A 126 16.32 2.33 -7.74
N THR A 127 16.35 1.51 -8.77
CA THR A 127 17.52 0.73 -9.22
C THR A 127 17.85 1.11 -10.65
N PRO A 128 18.95 0.67 -11.24
CA PRO A 128 19.30 1.03 -12.62
C PRO A 128 18.22 0.68 -13.66
N ASN A 129 17.46 -0.40 -13.44
CA ASN A 129 16.52 -0.94 -14.42
C ASN A 129 15.10 -1.09 -13.90
N GLN A 130 14.83 -0.70 -12.65
CA GLN A 130 13.54 -0.91 -11.99
C GLN A 130 13.24 0.20 -11.00
N VAL A 131 11.97 0.45 -10.81
CA VAL A 131 11.43 1.13 -9.63
C VAL A 131 10.68 0.08 -8.82
N LEU A 132 11.02 -0.04 -7.53
CA LEU A 132 10.36 -0.93 -6.59
C LEU A 132 9.43 -0.11 -5.71
N MET A 133 8.19 -0.54 -5.61
CA MET A 133 7.22 -0.01 -4.66
C MET A 133 6.97 -1.06 -3.57
N LEU A 134 7.39 -0.75 -2.34
CA LEU A 134 7.31 -1.61 -1.18
C LEU A 134 6.15 -1.14 -0.30
N TYR A 135 5.05 -1.86 -0.29
CA TYR A 135 3.83 -1.49 0.42
C TYR A 135 3.86 -2.01 1.86
N MET A 136 3.51 -1.14 2.82
CA MET A 136 3.36 -1.55 4.22
C MET A 136 2.16 -2.48 4.40
N PHE A 137 1.05 -2.18 3.72
CA PHE A 137 -0.13 -3.05 3.71
C PHE A 137 0.21 -4.35 2.98
N GLU A 138 -0.17 -5.48 3.55
CA GLU A 138 0.14 -6.86 3.11
C GLU A 138 1.64 -7.18 2.99
N LYS A 139 2.56 -6.24 3.26
CA LYS A 139 4.01 -6.42 3.10
C LYS A 139 4.39 -6.92 1.71
N ARG A 140 3.79 -6.37 0.68
CA ARG A 140 3.98 -6.72 -0.72
C ARG A 140 4.90 -5.71 -1.42
N TRP A 141 5.39 -6.10 -2.55
CA TRP A 141 6.15 -5.20 -3.43
C TRP A 141 5.69 -5.34 -4.87
N ARG A 142 5.88 -4.29 -5.63
CA ARG A 142 5.63 -4.23 -7.06
C ARG A 142 6.89 -3.81 -7.77
N VAL A 143 7.19 -4.47 -8.86
CA VAL A 143 8.33 -4.15 -9.73
C VAL A 143 7.82 -3.42 -10.96
N ILE A 144 8.36 -2.25 -11.22
CA ILE A 144 8.10 -1.46 -12.42
C ILE A 144 9.40 -1.42 -13.22
N TRP A 145 9.41 -2.00 -14.41
CA TRP A 145 10.58 -2.05 -15.25
C TRP A 145 10.81 -0.72 -15.97
N THR A 146 12.06 -0.24 -15.96
CA THR A 146 12.48 1.03 -16.56
C THR A 146 13.60 0.88 -17.59
N ASP A 147 13.85 -0.33 -18.04
CA ASP A 147 14.89 -0.68 -19.01
C ASP A 147 14.44 -0.57 -20.49
N GLY A 148 13.28 0.02 -20.74
CA GLY A 148 12.75 0.23 -22.08
C GLY A 148 12.00 -0.97 -22.68
N ARG A 149 11.84 -2.06 -21.91
CA ARG A 149 11.04 -3.20 -22.39
C ARG A 149 9.59 -2.82 -22.65
N GLN A 150 8.94 -3.58 -23.50
CA GLN A 150 7.51 -3.46 -23.76
C GLN A 150 6.71 -4.35 -22.79
N LEU A 151 5.46 -3.97 -22.52
CA LEU A 151 4.50 -4.84 -21.86
C LEU A 151 4.23 -6.09 -22.71
N PRO A 152 4.02 -7.27 -22.09
CA PRO A 152 3.61 -8.46 -22.82
C PRO A 152 2.28 -8.23 -23.53
N LYS A 153 2.13 -8.79 -24.74
CA LYS A 153 0.89 -8.68 -25.53
C LYS A 153 -0.21 -9.60 -25.03
N ASP A 154 0.19 -10.76 -24.54
CA ASP A 154 -0.69 -11.80 -24.00
C ASP A 154 -0.10 -12.25 -22.65
N PRO A 155 -0.34 -11.49 -21.57
CA PRO A 155 0.27 -11.77 -20.28
C PRO A 155 -0.48 -12.89 -19.55
N ASP A 156 0.26 -13.83 -18.96
CA ASP A 156 -0.30 -14.69 -17.92
C ASP A 156 -0.75 -13.83 -16.74
N PRO A 157 -1.98 -14.00 -16.23
CA PRO A 157 -2.49 -13.18 -15.11
C PRO A 157 -1.63 -13.30 -13.85
N ARG A 158 -1.38 -12.17 -13.20
CA ARG A 158 -0.66 -12.06 -11.93
C ARG A 158 -1.37 -11.08 -10.99
N TRP A 159 -1.25 -11.29 -9.70
CA TRP A 159 -1.86 -10.43 -8.69
C TRP A 159 -1.63 -8.93 -8.88
N TYR A 160 -0.41 -8.55 -9.29
CA TYR A 160 -0.01 -7.15 -9.55
C TYR A 160 0.33 -6.88 -11.01
N GLY A 161 0.04 -7.84 -11.90
CA GLY A 161 0.30 -7.72 -13.32
C GLY A 161 1.76 -7.49 -13.69
N TYR A 162 1.95 -6.89 -14.85
CA TYR A 162 3.24 -6.48 -15.41
C TYR A 162 3.23 -4.97 -15.56
N SER A 163 4.31 -4.32 -15.13
CA SER A 163 4.40 -2.86 -15.14
C SER A 163 5.68 -2.40 -15.81
N VAL A 164 5.56 -1.42 -16.70
CA VAL A 164 6.68 -0.67 -17.27
C VAL A 164 6.51 0.81 -16.99
N GLY A 165 7.61 1.48 -16.68
CA GLY A 165 7.61 2.89 -16.34
C GLY A 165 8.61 3.69 -17.16
N ARG A 166 8.28 4.96 -17.37
CA ARG A 166 9.16 5.93 -18.03
C ARG A 166 8.97 7.31 -17.43
N TRP A 167 9.99 8.09 -17.46
CA TRP A 167 9.88 9.52 -17.18
C TRP A 167 9.33 10.25 -18.39
N GLU A 168 8.22 10.97 -18.22
CA GLU A 168 7.63 11.83 -19.23
C GLU A 168 8.34 13.19 -19.24
N ASP A 169 8.68 13.68 -18.06
CA ASP A 169 9.49 14.88 -17.82
C ASP A 169 10.40 14.67 -16.59
N ASP A 170 11.02 15.73 -16.09
CA ASP A 170 11.92 15.65 -14.94
C ASP A 170 11.21 15.29 -13.61
N TYR A 171 9.88 15.41 -13.55
CA TYR A 171 9.11 15.28 -12.31
C TYR A 171 7.92 14.33 -12.42
N THR A 172 7.57 13.89 -13.63
CA THR A 172 6.43 13.02 -13.88
C THR A 172 6.88 11.65 -14.37
N PHE A 173 6.61 10.63 -13.58
CA PHE A 173 6.85 9.24 -13.89
C PHE A 173 5.55 8.56 -14.29
N VAL A 174 5.48 7.99 -15.48
CA VAL A 174 4.30 7.31 -16.02
C VAL A 174 4.53 5.81 -16.01
N VAL A 175 3.56 5.08 -15.47
CA VAL A 175 3.57 3.61 -15.40
C VAL A 175 2.38 3.06 -16.16
N ASN A 176 2.62 2.07 -17.01
CA ASN A 176 1.57 1.31 -17.68
C ASN A 176 1.60 -0.13 -17.21
N SER A 177 0.42 -0.70 -16.96
CA SER A 177 0.26 -2.04 -16.40
C SER A 177 -0.81 -2.83 -17.11
N VAL A 178 -0.58 -4.14 -17.27
CA VAL A 178 -1.50 -5.12 -17.87
C VAL A 178 -1.37 -6.46 -17.15
N GLY A 179 -2.30 -7.39 -17.43
CA GLY A 179 -2.23 -8.75 -16.96
C GLY A 179 -2.45 -8.92 -15.46
N THR A 180 -3.35 -8.11 -14.90
CA THR A 180 -3.83 -8.29 -13.52
C THR A 180 -4.83 -9.44 -13.47
N ASP A 181 -4.83 -10.19 -12.38
CA ASP A 181 -5.69 -11.36 -12.18
C ASP A 181 -7.12 -10.94 -11.83
N GLU A 182 -8.08 -11.33 -12.63
CA GLU A 182 -9.51 -11.00 -12.46
C GLU A 182 -10.17 -11.60 -11.21
N ARG A 183 -9.48 -12.50 -10.49
CA ARG A 183 -9.93 -12.96 -9.17
C ARG A 183 -9.84 -11.87 -8.12
N THR A 184 -9.01 -10.84 -8.35
CA THR A 184 -8.97 -9.66 -7.48
C THR A 184 -10.09 -8.69 -7.84
N TRP A 185 -10.48 -7.88 -6.88
CA TRP A 185 -11.43 -6.82 -7.14
C TRP A 185 -10.71 -5.53 -7.54
N LEU A 186 -11.38 -4.71 -8.35
CA LEU A 186 -10.85 -3.41 -8.76
C LEU A 186 -10.64 -2.48 -7.56
N ASP A 187 -11.55 -2.54 -6.60
CA ASP A 187 -11.60 -1.70 -5.42
C ASP A 187 -12.25 -2.42 -4.23
N ASN A 188 -12.36 -1.72 -3.12
CA ASN A 188 -12.94 -2.27 -1.90
C ASN A 188 -14.48 -2.33 -1.91
N ALA A 189 -15.12 -1.68 -2.88
CA ALA A 189 -16.57 -1.73 -3.05
C ALA A 189 -17.04 -2.95 -3.86
N GLY A 190 -16.13 -3.84 -4.23
CA GLY A 190 -16.43 -5.06 -4.97
C GLY A 190 -16.66 -4.81 -6.46
N ASN A 191 -16.13 -3.74 -7.05
CA ASN A 191 -16.17 -3.58 -8.49
C ASN A 191 -15.25 -4.59 -9.15
N PRO A 192 -15.73 -5.34 -10.16
CA PRO A 192 -14.93 -6.32 -10.87
C PRO A 192 -14.06 -5.68 -11.96
N HIS A 193 -13.03 -6.38 -12.36
CA HIS A 193 -12.29 -6.16 -13.60
C HIS A 193 -12.01 -7.50 -14.31
N SER A 194 -11.64 -7.46 -15.58
CA SER A 194 -11.17 -8.63 -16.32
C SER A 194 -9.64 -8.64 -16.39
N ASN A 195 -9.08 -9.75 -16.88
CA ASN A 195 -7.64 -9.87 -17.18
C ASN A 195 -7.17 -8.88 -18.25
N ASP A 196 -8.10 -8.31 -19.04
CA ASP A 196 -7.79 -7.28 -20.05
C ASP A 196 -7.61 -5.86 -19.46
N LEU A 197 -7.70 -5.71 -18.15
CA LEU A 197 -7.54 -4.42 -17.48
C LEU A 197 -6.19 -3.80 -17.87
N LYS A 198 -6.26 -2.54 -18.27
CA LYS A 198 -5.09 -1.68 -18.53
C LYS A 198 -5.15 -0.50 -17.58
N VAL A 199 -4.04 -0.23 -16.92
CA VAL A 199 -3.93 0.88 -15.98
C VAL A 199 -2.77 1.76 -16.38
N GLU A 200 -3.01 3.07 -16.46
CA GLU A 200 -1.97 4.08 -16.50
C GLU A 200 -1.95 4.84 -15.16
N GLU A 201 -0.77 4.99 -14.60
CA GLU A 201 -0.52 5.75 -13.38
C GLU A 201 0.44 6.88 -13.69
N ARG A 202 0.22 8.03 -13.06
CA ARG A 202 1.09 9.20 -13.18
C ARG A 202 1.49 9.66 -11.79
N TYR A 203 2.77 9.50 -11.48
CA TYR A 203 3.37 9.97 -10.24
C TYR A 203 4.11 11.27 -10.51
N ARG A 204 3.66 12.35 -9.89
CA ARG A 204 4.28 13.66 -10.04
C ARG A 204 4.80 14.17 -8.71
N ARG A 205 6.12 14.28 -8.61
CA ARG A 205 6.75 14.88 -7.45
C ARG A 205 6.80 16.40 -7.63
N VAL A 206 6.14 17.14 -6.74
CA VAL A 206 5.98 18.60 -6.84
C VAL A 206 6.83 19.36 -5.82
N GLY A 207 7.43 18.67 -4.87
CA GLY A 207 8.33 19.20 -3.84
C GLY A 207 9.23 18.11 -3.29
N GLN A 208 10.11 18.46 -2.36
CA GLN A 208 10.98 17.49 -1.69
C GLN A 208 10.15 16.37 -1.05
N ASP A 209 9.07 16.73 -0.37
CA ASP A 209 8.26 15.84 0.45
C ASP A 209 6.80 15.77 -0.02
N LEU A 210 6.52 16.15 -1.27
CA LEU A 210 5.17 16.13 -1.85
C LEU A 210 5.18 15.49 -3.24
N MET A 211 4.35 14.44 -3.36
CA MET A 211 4.09 13.75 -4.62
C MET A 211 2.59 13.77 -4.94
#